data_0df28c33ba538f74424ee643a4c56f87
#
_entry.id   0df28c33ba538f74424ee643a4c56f87
#
_cell.length_a   1.000
_cell.length_b   1.000
_cell.length_c   1.000
_cell.angle_alpha   90.00
_cell.angle_beta   90.00
_cell.angle_gamma   90.00
#
_symmetry.space_group_name_H-M   'P 1'
#
loop_
_entity.id
_entity.type
_entity.pdbx_description
1 polymer ?
#
loop_
_entity_poly.entity_id
_entity_poly.type
_entity_poly.pdbx_seq_one_letter_code
_entity_poly.pdbx_strand_id
1 'polypeptide(L)'
;MKSIAKRAGLAPPPAPIQQLHHFAYRARDAEETRHFYEDILGLPLYHIIQSDHVPSTGEYCPYTHFFFRLQDGSFIAFFDLGDDQTALPSPNTPLWVNHIAFRLNSLAELEAMKARLQANGVDVIGVTDHHVFKSIYFFDPNGVRLELSAQVADEFQMLTESKTARARLDEWTARKAQWRRDRAAGKASATLKPQQNDRPEVAARAAAAQRASTP
;
A
#
# COMPACT_ATOMS: atom_id res chain seq x y z
N MET A 1 16.26 4.23 -20.81
CA MET A 1 15.59 5.38 -20.17
C MET A 1 15.51 6.63 -21.08
N LYS A 2 14.89 6.58 -22.27
CA LYS A 2 14.86 7.72 -23.20
C LYS A 2 13.45 8.17 -23.63
N SER A 3 12.37 7.86 -22.91
CA SER A 3 11.05 8.02 -23.52
C SER A 3 10.05 8.97 -22.85
N ILE A 4 10.20 9.34 -21.60
CA ILE A 4 9.15 10.11 -20.90
C ILE A 4 9.24 11.62 -21.14
N ALA A 5 10.45 12.18 -21.26
CA ALA A 5 10.66 13.62 -21.37
C ALA A 5 10.25 14.20 -22.74
N LYS A 6 10.23 13.41 -23.82
CA LYS A 6 10.04 13.93 -25.20
C LYS A 6 8.57 14.23 -25.57
N ARG A 7 7.58 13.76 -24.83
CA ARG A 7 6.15 13.92 -25.17
C ARG A 7 5.44 15.12 -24.54
N ALA A 8 6.01 15.74 -23.50
CA ALA A 8 5.33 16.80 -22.75
C ALA A 8 5.94 18.20 -22.98
N GLY A 9 6.98 18.34 -23.80
CA GLY A 9 7.70 19.63 -23.94
C GLY A 9 8.40 20.07 -22.65
N LEU A 10 8.45 19.19 -21.64
CA LEU A 10 9.10 19.46 -20.36
C LEU A 10 10.59 19.18 -20.44
N ALA A 11 11.41 20.03 -19.82
CA ALA A 11 12.80 19.72 -19.57
C ALA A 11 12.93 18.45 -18.72
N PRO A 12 14.01 17.67 -18.86
CA PRO A 12 14.25 16.54 -17.98
C PRO A 12 14.35 17.02 -16.51
N PRO A 13 13.96 16.20 -15.54
CA PRO A 13 14.08 16.57 -14.13
C PRO A 13 15.55 16.84 -13.78
N PRO A 14 15.83 17.80 -12.89
CA PRO A 14 17.21 18.21 -12.58
C PRO A 14 18.00 17.11 -11.86
N ALA A 15 17.31 16.19 -11.21
CA ALA A 15 17.93 15.03 -10.54
C ALA A 15 17.01 13.81 -10.64
N PRO A 16 17.56 12.58 -10.70
CA PRO A 16 16.77 11.38 -10.58
C PRO A 16 16.33 11.15 -9.15
N ILE A 17 15.10 10.66 -8.95
CA ILE A 17 14.66 10.10 -7.67
C ILE A 17 15.35 8.75 -7.52
N GLN A 18 16.08 8.56 -6.41
CA GLN A 18 16.94 7.39 -6.20
C GLN A 18 16.16 6.19 -5.67
N GLN A 19 15.39 6.41 -4.61
CA GLN A 19 14.64 5.36 -3.91
C GLN A 19 13.52 5.97 -3.08
N LEU A 20 12.65 5.12 -2.53
CA LEU A 20 11.72 5.53 -1.51
C LEU A 20 12.49 5.84 -0.23
N HIS A 21 12.32 7.05 0.34
CA HIS A 21 12.89 7.36 1.64
C HIS A 21 12.00 6.79 2.75
N HIS A 22 10.76 7.24 2.82
CA HIS A 22 9.73 6.69 3.70
C HIS A 22 8.33 7.05 3.17
N PHE A 23 7.35 6.34 3.67
CA PHE A 23 5.94 6.76 3.65
C PHE A 23 5.41 6.68 5.08
N ALA A 24 4.43 7.52 5.39
CA ALA A 24 3.92 7.64 6.72
C ALA A 24 2.39 7.52 6.76
N TYR A 25 1.91 6.83 7.80
CA TYR A 25 0.51 6.67 8.11
C TYR A 25 0.23 7.05 9.56
N ARG A 26 -1.04 7.22 9.90
CA ARG A 26 -1.46 7.38 11.28
C ARG A 26 -1.49 6.01 11.96
N ALA A 27 -0.96 5.93 13.18
CA ALA A 27 -1.13 4.81 14.09
C ALA A 27 -2.13 5.19 15.19
N ARG A 28 -2.88 4.19 15.65
CA ARG A 28 -3.73 4.30 16.83
C ARG A 28 -2.91 4.27 18.11
N ASP A 29 -1.96 3.36 18.17
CA ASP A 29 -1.08 3.12 19.30
C ASP A 29 0.32 2.73 18.80
N ALA A 30 1.34 3.42 19.31
CA ALA A 30 2.71 3.23 18.87
C ALA A 30 3.28 1.86 19.26
N GLU A 31 2.95 1.33 20.44
CA GLU A 31 3.49 0.06 20.91
C GLU A 31 2.80 -1.14 20.24
N GLU A 32 1.49 -1.07 19.99
CA GLU A 32 0.77 -2.06 19.19
C GLU A 32 1.35 -2.13 17.77
N THR A 33 1.63 -0.97 17.19
CA THR A 33 2.23 -0.86 15.86
C THR A 33 3.67 -1.39 15.86
N ARG A 34 4.47 -1.07 16.89
CA ARG A 34 5.82 -1.62 17.07
C ARG A 34 5.79 -3.14 17.16
N HIS A 35 4.92 -3.70 17.97
CA HIS A 35 4.78 -5.15 18.10
C HIS A 35 4.51 -5.82 16.75
N PHE A 36 3.61 -5.24 15.96
CA PHE A 36 3.29 -5.79 14.65
C PHE A 36 4.46 -5.70 13.67
N TYR A 37 5.08 -4.52 13.53
CA TYR A 37 6.12 -4.32 12.53
C TYR A 37 7.48 -4.90 12.96
N GLU A 38 7.85 -4.79 14.21
CA GLU A 38 9.14 -5.31 14.69
C GLU A 38 9.06 -6.79 15.06
N ASP A 39 8.12 -7.18 15.94
CA ASP A 39 8.11 -8.55 16.47
C ASP A 39 7.48 -9.55 15.48
N ILE A 40 6.42 -9.16 14.75
CA ILE A 40 5.75 -10.05 13.80
C ILE A 40 6.36 -9.98 12.40
N LEU A 41 6.53 -8.79 11.82
CA LEU A 41 7.10 -8.64 10.47
C LEU A 41 8.64 -8.69 10.44
N GLY A 42 9.33 -8.40 11.55
CA GLY A 42 10.78 -8.41 11.63
C GLY A 42 11.45 -7.15 11.07
N LEU A 43 10.73 -6.03 11.02
CA LEU A 43 11.27 -4.72 10.63
C LEU A 43 11.70 -3.96 11.88
N PRO A 44 13.00 -3.75 12.13
CA PRO A 44 13.45 -3.13 13.37
C PRO A 44 12.97 -1.69 13.49
N LEU A 45 12.52 -1.32 14.70
CA LEU A 45 12.30 0.07 15.08
C LEU A 45 13.65 0.79 15.03
N TYR A 46 13.76 1.82 14.20
CA TYR A 46 15.05 2.43 13.89
C TYR A 46 15.21 3.87 14.38
N HIS A 47 14.12 4.63 14.32
CA HIS A 47 14.15 6.05 14.67
C HIS A 47 12.81 6.51 15.22
N ILE A 48 12.85 7.44 16.21
CA ILE A 48 11.68 8.08 16.80
C ILE A 48 11.93 9.57 16.90
N ILE A 49 10.94 10.35 16.50
CA ILE A 49 10.87 11.81 16.69
C ILE A 49 9.65 12.11 17.55
N GLN A 50 9.83 12.91 18.58
CA GLN A 50 8.72 13.39 19.40
C GLN A 50 8.72 14.92 19.38
N SER A 51 7.55 15.51 19.24
CA SER A 51 7.37 16.95 19.23
C SER A 51 5.97 17.34 19.69
N ASP A 52 5.86 18.50 20.32
CA ASP A 52 4.58 19.10 20.69
C ASP A 52 4.01 20.00 19.59
N HIS A 53 4.84 20.33 18.58
CA HIS A 53 4.44 21.21 17.48
C HIS A 53 4.80 20.62 16.13
N VAL A 54 3.93 20.80 15.16
CA VAL A 54 4.14 20.37 13.76
C VAL A 54 5.17 21.32 13.11
N PRO A 55 6.35 20.84 12.67
CA PRO A 55 7.42 21.71 12.17
C PRO A 55 7.03 22.55 10.95
N SER A 56 6.15 22.06 10.10
CA SER A 56 5.75 22.72 8.85
C SER A 56 4.68 23.79 9.03
N THR A 57 3.88 23.74 10.10
CA THR A 57 2.74 24.65 10.33
C THR A 57 2.86 25.44 11.63
N GLY A 58 3.66 24.98 12.60
CA GLY A 58 3.74 25.52 13.95
C GLY A 58 2.55 25.17 14.84
N GLU A 59 1.62 24.37 14.37
CA GLU A 59 0.44 23.93 15.11
C GLU A 59 0.84 23.12 16.34
N TYR A 60 0.18 23.37 17.49
CA TYR A 60 0.32 22.53 18.67
C TYR A 60 -0.47 21.24 18.49
N CYS A 61 0.25 20.16 18.32
CA CYS A 61 -0.27 18.79 18.17
C CYS A 61 0.82 17.82 18.64
N PRO A 62 0.83 17.44 19.92
CA PRO A 62 1.81 16.45 20.42
C PRO A 62 1.72 15.14 19.65
N TYR A 63 2.87 14.62 19.23
CA TYR A 63 2.93 13.36 18.50
C TYR A 63 4.24 12.62 18.74
N THR A 64 4.23 11.33 18.46
CA THR A 64 5.43 10.54 18.17
C THR A 64 5.42 10.07 16.73
N HIS A 65 6.55 10.25 16.03
CA HIS A 65 6.77 9.79 14.66
C HIS A 65 7.89 8.76 14.67
N PHE A 66 7.59 7.52 14.31
CA PHE A 66 8.48 6.38 14.48
C PHE A 66 8.60 5.57 13.17
N PHE A 67 9.81 5.01 12.97
CA PHE A 67 10.25 4.47 11.69
C PHE A 67 10.75 3.03 11.85
N PHE A 68 10.24 2.15 11.01
CA PHE A 68 10.73 0.78 10.87
C PHE A 68 11.56 0.66 9.60
N ARG A 69 12.76 0.09 9.71
CA ARG A 69 13.70 0.04 8.60
C ARG A 69 13.54 -1.21 7.74
N LEU A 70 13.53 -1.03 6.41
CA LEU A 70 13.62 -2.10 5.43
C LEU A 70 15.10 -2.39 5.09
N GLN A 71 15.34 -3.54 4.43
CA GLN A 71 16.70 -3.99 4.06
C GLN A 71 17.40 -3.06 3.05
N ASP A 72 16.64 -2.36 2.21
CA ASP A 72 17.16 -1.39 1.23
C ASP A 72 17.44 -0.01 1.83
N GLY A 73 17.22 0.15 3.14
CA GLY A 73 17.42 1.42 3.85
C GLY A 73 16.23 2.38 3.78
N SER A 74 15.17 2.05 3.09
CA SER A 74 13.90 2.79 3.16
C SER A 74 13.14 2.48 4.45
N PHE A 75 12.06 3.24 4.71
CA PHE A 75 11.29 3.07 5.94
C PHE A 75 9.79 3.03 5.68
N ILE A 76 9.08 2.30 6.54
CA ILE A 76 7.68 2.57 6.85
C ILE A 76 7.62 3.32 8.17
N ALA A 77 6.80 4.37 8.22
CA ALA A 77 6.72 5.25 9.38
C ALA A 77 5.27 5.51 9.79
N PHE A 78 5.11 5.87 11.06
CA PHE A 78 3.80 6.15 11.62
C PHE A 78 3.83 7.40 12.50
N PHE A 79 2.67 8.04 12.58
CA PHE A 79 2.37 9.10 13.56
C PHE A 79 1.32 8.60 14.53
N ASP A 80 1.63 8.57 15.81
CA ASP A 80 0.69 8.45 16.89
C ASP A 80 0.46 9.85 17.50
N LEU A 81 -0.80 10.29 17.50
CA LEU A 81 -1.21 11.62 17.97
C LEU A 81 -1.77 11.59 19.40
N GLY A 82 -1.67 10.43 20.09
CA GLY A 82 -2.13 10.26 21.46
C GLY A 82 -3.65 10.30 21.65
N ASP A 83 -4.41 10.02 20.60
CA ASP A 83 -5.89 10.08 20.62
C ASP A 83 -6.55 8.72 20.33
N ASP A 84 -5.77 7.63 20.29
CA ASP A 84 -6.20 6.25 20.08
C ASP A 84 -7.00 6.02 18.79
N GLN A 85 -6.82 6.87 17.76
CA GLN A 85 -7.56 6.77 16.51
C GLN A 85 -6.69 6.31 15.35
N THR A 86 -7.27 5.49 14.46
CA THR A 86 -6.69 5.17 13.16
C THR A 86 -7.09 6.20 12.09
N ALA A 87 -6.38 6.19 10.95
CA ALA A 87 -6.83 6.92 9.78
C ALA A 87 -8.17 6.38 9.27
N LEU A 88 -9.06 7.27 8.84
CA LEU A 88 -10.31 6.86 8.20
C LEU A 88 -10.02 6.23 6.84
N PRO A 89 -10.71 5.13 6.48
CA PRO A 89 -10.64 4.57 5.14
C PRO A 89 -11.09 5.58 4.10
N SER A 90 -10.53 5.52 2.90
CA SER A 90 -10.99 6.35 1.78
C SER A 90 -12.43 5.98 1.41
N PRO A 91 -13.39 6.92 1.45
CA PRO A 91 -14.81 6.60 1.31
C PRO A 91 -15.22 6.14 -0.10
N ASN A 92 -14.39 6.40 -1.11
CA ASN A 92 -14.66 6.10 -2.52
C ASN A 92 -13.65 5.12 -3.13
N THR A 93 -12.84 4.46 -2.30
CA THR A 93 -11.77 3.57 -2.77
C THR A 93 -11.99 2.18 -2.18
N PRO A 94 -12.16 1.15 -3.01
CA PRO A 94 -12.23 -0.22 -2.52
C PRO A 94 -10.99 -0.60 -1.71
N LEU A 95 -11.17 -1.37 -0.63
CA LEU A 95 -10.09 -1.73 0.31
C LEU A 95 -8.89 -2.43 -0.33
N TRP A 96 -9.09 -3.09 -1.49
CA TRP A 96 -8.01 -3.78 -2.21
C TRP A 96 -7.12 -2.85 -3.04
N VAL A 97 -7.49 -1.56 -3.22
CA VAL A 97 -6.77 -0.63 -4.11
C VAL A 97 -5.53 -0.06 -3.42
N ASN A 98 -5.72 0.57 -2.26
CA ASN A 98 -4.61 1.20 -1.54
C ASN A 98 -3.90 0.15 -0.68
N HIS A 99 -2.66 -0.14 -1.01
CA HIS A 99 -1.81 -1.06 -0.25
C HIS A 99 -0.33 -0.71 -0.41
N ILE A 100 0.47 -1.26 0.46
CA ILE A 100 1.93 -1.16 0.41
C ILE A 100 2.46 -2.57 0.17
N ALA A 101 3.26 -2.73 -0.88
CA ALA A 101 3.89 -4.00 -1.20
C ALA A 101 5.37 -4.00 -0.80
N PHE A 102 5.75 -4.99 0.00
CA PHE A 102 7.14 -5.28 0.34
C PHE A 102 7.62 -6.50 -0.44
N ARG A 103 8.85 -6.43 -0.91
CA ARG A 103 9.47 -7.52 -1.66
C ARG A 103 10.14 -8.53 -0.72
N LEU A 104 9.90 -9.80 -0.99
CA LEU A 104 10.68 -10.94 -0.48
C LEU A 104 11.54 -11.54 -1.61
N ASN A 105 12.60 -12.27 -1.24
CA ASN A 105 13.54 -12.79 -2.24
C ASN A 105 13.04 -14.08 -2.90
N SER A 106 12.12 -14.83 -2.28
CA SER A 106 11.68 -16.13 -2.79
C SER A 106 10.25 -16.48 -2.38
N LEU A 107 9.67 -17.44 -3.11
CA LEU A 107 8.38 -18.04 -2.75
C LEU A 107 8.45 -18.78 -1.41
N ALA A 108 9.59 -19.38 -1.08
CA ALA A 108 9.76 -20.05 0.21
C ALA A 108 9.68 -19.06 1.37
N GLU A 109 10.27 -17.87 1.23
CA GLU A 109 10.14 -16.78 2.21
C GLU A 109 8.69 -16.28 2.29
N LEU A 110 7.97 -16.18 1.17
CA LEU A 110 6.57 -15.77 1.13
C LEU A 110 5.68 -16.74 1.92
N GLU A 111 5.85 -18.05 1.72
CA GLU A 111 5.10 -19.07 2.47
C GLU A 111 5.48 -19.08 3.95
N ALA A 112 6.74 -18.92 4.29
CA ALA A 112 7.20 -18.84 5.67
C ALA A 112 6.59 -17.62 6.39
N MET A 113 6.55 -16.46 5.73
CA MET A 113 5.93 -15.25 6.28
C MET A 113 4.41 -15.40 6.40
N LYS A 114 3.75 -16.05 5.45
CA LYS A 114 2.33 -16.39 5.55
C LYS A 114 2.04 -17.21 6.81
N ALA A 115 2.79 -18.29 7.01
CA ALA A 115 2.65 -19.13 8.18
C ALA A 115 2.91 -18.37 9.50
N ARG A 116 3.94 -17.51 9.51
CA ARG A 116 4.24 -16.67 10.67
C ARG A 116 3.12 -15.71 11.01
N LEU A 117 2.56 -15.00 10.03
CA LEU A 117 1.44 -14.08 10.20
C LEU A 117 0.22 -14.82 10.77
N GLN A 118 -0.14 -15.97 10.18
CA GLN A 118 -1.26 -16.79 10.64
C GLN A 118 -1.06 -17.32 12.07
N ALA A 119 0.16 -17.75 12.41
CA ALA A 119 0.50 -18.19 13.77
C ALA A 119 0.39 -17.06 14.81
N ASN A 120 0.47 -15.79 14.40
CA ASN A 120 0.27 -14.61 15.24
C ASN A 120 -1.15 -14.01 15.10
N GLY A 121 -2.11 -14.78 14.58
CA GLY A 121 -3.52 -14.37 14.52
C GLY A 121 -3.86 -13.38 13.42
N VAL A 122 -2.95 -13.13 12.47
CA VAL A 122 -3.19 -12.23 11.33
C VAL A 122 -3.91 -12.98 10.22
N ASP A 123 -5.05 -12.45 9.77
CA ASP A 123 -5.78 -12.98 8.62
C ASP A 123 -5.02 -12.69 7.32
N VAL A 124 -4.68 -13.74 6.56
CA VAL A 124 -3.90 -13.63 5.33
C VAL A 124 -4.69 -14.13 4.13
N ILE A 125 -4.77 -13.30 3.09
CA ILE A 125 -5.37 -13.62 1.79
C ILE A 125 -4.28 -14.02 0.80
N GLY A 126 -4.50 -15.05 0.03
CA GLY A 126 -3.56 -15.54 -1.00
C GLY A 126 -2.94 -16.88 -0.60
N VAL A 127 -2.06 -17.41 -1.36
CA VAL A 127 -1.14 -16.80 -2.35
C VAL A 127 -1.91 -16.47 -3.64
N THR A 128 -1.80 -15.23 -4.09
CA THR A 128 -2.38 -14.75 -5.36
C THR A 128 -1.30 -14.72 -6.43
N ASP A 129 -1.59 -15.27 -7.60
CA ASP A 129 -0.68 -15.27 -8.74
C ASP A 129 -0.97 -14.06 -9.66
N HIS A 130 0.03 -13.22 -9.86
CA HIS A 130 0.00 -12.06 -10.76
C HIS A 130 0.85 -12.30 -12.03
N HIS A 131 1.20 -13.56 -12.33
CA HIS A 131 2.04 -14.01 -13.45
C HIS A 131 3.53 -13.62 -13.33
N VAL A 132 3.83 -12.38 -12.97
CA VAL A 132 5.21 -11.88 -12.81
C VAL A 132 5.70 -11.92 -11.36
N PHE A 133 4.79 -11.99 -10.40
CA PHE A 133 5.04 -12.15 -8.97
C PHE A 133 3.86 -12.84 -8.29
N LYS A 134 4.11 -13.41 -7.12
CA LYS A 134 3.08 -13.99 -6.24
C LYS A 134 3.02 -13.23 -4.94
N SER A 135 1.82 -13.08 -4.38
CA SER A 135 1.57 -12.20 -3.24
C SER A 135 0.63 -12.78 -2.20
N ILE A 136 0.83 -12.34 -0.97
CA ILE A 136 -0.13 -12.44 0.12
C ILE A 136 -0.52 -11.06 0.60
N TYR A 137 -1.76 -10.93 1.11
CA TYR A 137 -2.33 -9.67 1.57
C TYR A 137 -2.88 -9.82 2.99
N PHE A 138 -2.70 -8.79 3.79
CA PHE A 138 -3.19 -8.71 5.17
C PHE A 138 -3.33 -7.24 5.60
N PHE A 139 -3.85 -7.01 6.80
CA PHE A 139 -3.96 -5.67 7.38
C PHE A 139 -3.11 -5.58 8.64
N ASP A 140 -2.52 -4.41 8.84
CA ASP A 140 -1.87 -4.07 10.10
C ASP A 140 -2.93 -3.63 11.15
N PRO A 141 -2.55 -3.40 12.43
CA PRO A 141 -3.46 -2.94 13.47
C PRO A 141 -4.14 -1.60 13.19
N ASN A 142 -3.56 -0.78 12.33
CA ASN A 142 -4.06 0.53 11.95
C ASN A 142 -5.01 0.50 10.74
N GLY A 143 -5.25 -0.69 10.17
CA GLY A 143 -6.08 -0.86 8.98
C GLY A 143 -5.35 -0.58 7.67
N VAL A 144 -4.03 -0.44 7.68
CA VAL A 144 -3.22 -0.32 6.46
C VAL A 144 -3.12 -1.69 5.80
N ARG A 145 -3.53 -1.77 4.54
CA ARG A 145 -3.39 -3.00 3.77
C ARG A 145 -1.95 -3.17 3.31
N LEU A 146 -1.39 -4.32 3.64
CA LEU A 146 -0.04 -4.72 3.28
C LEU A 146 -0.06 -5.88 2.29
N GLU A 147 0.98 -5.93 1.49
CA GLU A 147 1.27 -7.01 0.56
C GLU A 147 2.72 -7.47 0.76
N LEU A 148 2.96 -8.77 0.84
CA LEU A 148 4.28 -9.33 0.65
C LEU A 148 4.31 -10.01 -0.70
N SER A 149 5.32 -9.69 -1.52
CA SER A 149 5.43 -10.17 -2.90
C SER A 149 6.77 -10.81 -3.16
N ALA A 150 6.75 -11.98 -3.81
CA ALA A 150 7.94 -12.63 -4.33
C ALA A 150 7.90 -12.65 -5.86
N GLN A 151 8.92 -12.10 -6.51
CA GLN A 151 9.02 -12.09 -7.96
C GLN A 151 9.28 -13.51 -8.49
N VAL A 152 8.52 -13.89 -9.51
CA VAL A 152 8.69 -15.18 -10.20
C VAL A 152 9.14 -14.99 -11.66
N ALA A 153 8.89 -13.81 -12.24
CA ALA A 153 9.36 -13.48 -13.58
C ALA A 153 10.87 -13.17 -13.59
N ASP A 154 11.53 -13.61 -14.64
CA ASP A 154 12.92 -13.25 -14.90
C ASP A 154 13.06 -11.81 -15.42
N GLU A 155 14.30 -11.34 -15.57
CA GLU A 155 14.60 -9.98 -16.05
C GLU A 155 14.06 -9.73 -17.47
N PHE A 156 14.09 -10.73 -18.32
CA PHE A 156 13.61 -10.61 -19.71
C PHE A 156 12.10 -10.41 -19.74
N GLN A 157 11.34 -11.14 -18.94
CA GLN A 157 9.89 -10.98 -18.79
C GLN A 157 9.56 -9.59 -18.25
N MET A 158 10.26 -9.13 -17.20
CA MET A 158 10.07 -7.78 -16.64
C MET A 158 10.39 -6.67 -17.63
N LEU A 159 11.43 -6.85 -18.44
CA LEU A 159 11.76 -5.90 -19.50
C LEU A 159 10.69 -5.86 -20.60
N THR A 160 10.09 -6.99 -20.92
CA THR A 160 8.98 -7.10 -21.89
C THR A 160 7.74 -6.36 -21.36
N GLU A 161 7.38 -6.55 -20.10
CA GLU A 161 6.29 -5.81 -19.45
C GLU A 161 6.54 -4.30 -19.50
N SER A 162 7.75 -3.85 -19.19
CA SER A 162 8.14 -2.44 -19.27
C SER A 162 7.99 -1.85 -20.68
N LYS A 163 8.35 -2.60 -21.72
CA LYS A 163 8.23 -2.14 -23.11
C LYS A 163 6.77 -1.98 -23.54
N THR A 164 5.87 -2.81 -23.06
CA THR A 164 4.45 -2.80 -23.42
C THR A 164 3.62 -1.83 -22.57
N ALA A 165 4.13 -1.41 -21.41
CA ALA A 165 3.40 -0.62 -20.43
C ALA A 165 2.75 0.65 -21.01
N ARG A 166 3.47 1.38 -21.90
CA ARG A 166 2.93 2.59 -22.51
C ARG A 166 1.77 2.31 -23.46
N ALA A 167 1.86 1.29 -24.27
CA ALA A 167 0.79 0.90 -25.20
C ALA A 167 -0.47 0.49 -24.43
N ARG A 168 -0.32 -0.32 -23.37
CA ARG A 168 -1.43 -0.71 -22.49
C ARG A 168 -2.10 0.49 -21.80
N LEU A 169 -1.33 1.50 -21.40
CA LEU A 169 -1.87 2.73 -20.82
C LEU A 169 -2.65 3.56 -21.88
N ASP A 170 -2.14 3.62 -23.11
CA ASP A 170 -2.83 4.32 -24.22
C ASP A 170 -4.17 3.62 -24.54
N GLU A 171 -4.21 2.29 -24.58
CA GLU A 171 -5.44 1.49 -24.75
C GLU A 171 -6.44 1.76 -23.62
N TRP A 172 -6.00 1.75 -22.36
CA TRP A 172 -6.84 2.07 -21.22
C TRP A 172 -7.42 3.48 -21.30
N THR A 173 -6.60 4.46 -21.72
CA THR A 173 -7.02 5.85 -21.88
C THR A 173 -8.09 6.00 -22.96
N ALA A 174 -7.93 5.32 -24.09
CA ALA A 174 -8.92 5.29 -25.17
C ALA A 174 -10.23 4.64 -24.70
N ARG A 175 -10.16 3.53 -23.98
CA ARG A 175 -11.31 2.83 -23.39
C ARG A 175 -12.07 3.72 -22.42
N LYS A 176 -11.37 4.41 -21.50
CA LYS A 176 -12.01 5.37 -20.58
C LYS A 176 -12.67 6.54 -21.32
N ALA A 177 -12.06 7.05 -22.38
CA ALA A 177 -12.65 8.10 -23.21
C ALA A 177 -13.94 7.62 -23.88
N GLN A 178 -13.99 6.37 -24.37
CA GLN A 178 -15.21 5.77 -24.91
C GLN A 178 -16.30 5.66 -23.85
N TRP A 179 -16.01 5.16 -22.67
CA TRP A 179 -16.99 5.08 -21.58
C TRP A 179 -17.56 6.44 -21.16
N ARG A 180 -16.75 7.50 -21.21
CA ARG A 180 -17.24 8.87 -20.94
C ARG A 180 -18.23 9.33 -22.01
N ARG A 181 -17.94 9.05 -23.29
CA ARG A 181 -18.88 9.36 -24.42
C ARG A 181 -20.18 8.58 -24.29
N ASP A 182 -20.10 7.30 -23.99
CA ASP A 182 -21.29 6.43 -23.87
C ASP A 182 -22.19 6.88 -22.71
N ARG A 183 -21.63 7.27 -21.57
CA ARG A 183 -22.38 7.86 -20.46
C ARG A 183 -23.02 9.20 -20.84
N ALA A 184 -22.29 10.08 -21.50
CA ALA A 184 -22.83 11.37 -21.96
C ALA A 184 -23.98 11.18 -22.97
N ALA A 185 -23.95 10.10 -23.75
CA ALA A 185 -25.02 9.72 -24.68
C ALA A 185 -26.17 8.91 -24.07
N GLY A 186 -26.20 8.75 -22.73
CA GLY A 186 -27.24 7.98 -22.04
C GLY A 186 -27.17 6.47 -22.28
N LYS A 187 -26.13 5.96 -22.91
CA LYS A 187 -25.91 4.52 -23.10
C LYS A 187 -25.55 3.90 -21.76
N ALA A 188 -26.25 2.85 -21.35
CA ALA A 188 -25.90 2.11 -20.13
C ALA A 188 -24.48 1.56 -20.23
N SER A 189 -23.57 2.15 -19.48
CA SER A 189 -22.23 1.62 -19.33
C SER A 189 -22.27 0.46 -18.35
N ALA A 190 -22.04 -0.75 -18.83
CA ALA A 190 -22.01 -1.96 -18.01
C ALA A 190 -20.88 -1.99 -16.94
N THR A 191 -20.11 -0.90 -16.77
CA THR A 191 -18.77 -1.05 -16.26
C THR A 191 -18.35 -0.16 -15.12
N LEU A 192 -19.18 0.68 -14.59
CA LEU A 192 -18.84 1.42 -13.39
C LEU A 192 -20.01 1.37 -12.38
N LYS A 193 -20.46 0.17 -12.05
CA LYS A 193 -20.98 -0.01 -10.70
C LYS A 193 -19.77 0.24 -9.81
N PRO A 194 -19.84 1.14 -8.81
CA PRO A 194 -18.92 1.08 -7.70
C PRO A 194 -18.94 -0.39 -7.28
N GLN A 195 -17.83 -1.08 -7.32
CA GLN A 195 -17.76 -2.37 -6.64
C GLN A 195 -18.02 -2.02 -5.19
N GLN A 196 -19.26 -2.15 -4.75
CA GLN A 196 -19.55 -2.39 -3.36
C GLN A 196 -18.58 -3.51 -3.00
N ASN A 197 -17.93 -3.37 -1.87
CA ASN A 197 -17.10 -4.43 -1.30
C ASN A 197 -18.00 -5.65 -1.08
N ASP A 198 -18.25 -6.42 -2.15
CA ASP A 198 -19.11 -7.61 -2.18
C ASP A 198 -18.42 -8.82 -1.53
N ARG A 199 -17.35 -8.56 -0.76
CA ARG A 199 -16.86 -9.50 0.25
C ARG A 199 -17.20 -8.94 1.62
N PRO A 200 -18.42 -9.19 2.12
CA PRO A 200 -18.86 -8.77 3.45
C PRO A 200 -17.88 -9.27 4.55
N GLU A 201 -17.15 -10.34 4.28
CA GLU A 201 -16.16 -10.93 5.18
C GLU A 201 -14.93 -10.02 5.40
N VAL A 202 -14.44 -9.33 4.38
CA VAL A 202 -13.25 -8.45 4.52
C VAL A 202 -13.67 -7.12 5.16
N ALA A 203 -14.82 -6.58 4.80
CA ALA A 203 -15.38 -5.38 5.42
C ALA A 203 -15.81 -5.65 6.88
N ALA A 204 -16.38 -6.83 7.16
CA ALA A 204 -16.74 -7.24 8.51
C ALA A 204 -15.51 -7.49 9.38
N ARG A 205 -14.39 -7.97 8.82
CA ARG A 205 -13.14 -8.22 9.54
C ARG A 205 -12.37 -6.93 9.81
N ALA A 206 -12.31 -6.00 8.86
CA ALA A 206 -11.79 -4.65 9.10
C ALA A 206 -12.61 -3.90 10.15
N ALA A 207 -13.94 -4.04 10.12
CA ALA A 207 -14.85 -3.49 11.13
C ALA A 207 -14.78 -4.24 12.47
N ALA A 208 -14.46 -5.54 12.49
CA ALA A 208 -14.27 -6.33 13.71
C ALA A 208 -12.93 -6.01 14.36
N ALA A 209 -11.87 -5.80 13.60
CA ALA A 209 -10.60 -5.28 14.12
C ALA A 209 -10.78 -3.89 14.75
N GLN A 210 -11.64 -3.04 14.15
CA GLN A 210 -12.00 -1.75 14.72
C GLN A 210 -12.89 -1.84 15.98
N ARG A 211 -13.75 -2.87 16.11
CA ARG A 211 -14.64 -3.06 17.28
C ARG A 211 -13.97 -3.79 18.45
N ALA A 212 -13.00 -4.65 18.18
CA ALA A 212 -12.22 -5.32 19.22
C ALA A 212 -11.29 -4.35 19.98
N SER A 213 -11.18 -3.12 19.50
CA SER A 213 -10.39 -2.04 20.08
C SER A 213 -11.21 -0.92 20.70
N THR A 214 -12.51 -1.14 20.92
CA THR A 214 -13.31 -0.21 21.72
C THR A 214 -13.45 -0.81 23.11
N PRO A 215 -13.03 -0.13 24.18
CA PRO A 215 -13.07 -0.61 25.57
C PRO A 215 -14.50 -0.89 26.03
#